data_2ee85a6b9c1e9d26b63e6fb75b1abce6
#
_entry.id   2ee85a6b9c1e9d26b63e6fb75b1abce6
#
_cell.length_a   1.000
_cell.length_b   1.000
_cell.length_c   1.000
_cell.angle_alpha   90.00
_cell.angle_beta   90.00
_cell.angle_gamma   90.00
#
_symmetry.space_group_name_H-M   'P 1'
#
loop_
_entity.id
_entity.type
_entity.pdbx_description
1 polymer ?
#
loop_
_entity_poly.entity_id
_entity_poly.type
_entity_poly.pdbx_seq_one_letter_code
_entity_poly.pdbx_strand_id
1 'polypeptide(L)'
;MLRFGLNSAKAALFVDAAAQSGDKQFDWDHKITMKWGLSDIGSVLAALQGRQPQAKLFHQTDKANSAFELTLRDDPERAPYVVSISRQDASDKSLRKVSLPITHGEAAVLEVALRVAVSRLIGW
;
A
#
# COMPACT_ATOMS: atom_id res chain seq x y z
N MET A 1 -5.48 5.23 7.20
CA MET A 1 -5.16 3.87 7.72
C MET A 1 -5.03 2.89 6.58
N LEU A 2 -4.08 2.02 6.67
CA LEU A 2 -3.92 0.90 5.74
C LEU A 2 -4.35 -0.40 6.41
N ARG A 3 -4.96 -1.28 5.62
CA ARG A 3 -5.33 -2.62 6.04
C ARG A 3 -4.93 -3.60 4.96
N PHE A 4 -4.35 -4.74 5.38
CA PHE A 4 -3.87 -5.78 4.48
C PHE A 4 -4.65 -7.06 4.69
N GLY A 5 -5.09 -7.68 3.60
CA GLY A 5 -5.81 -8.95 3.64
C GLY A 5 -5.27 -9.91 2.59
N LEU A 6 -4.86 -11.09 3.04
CA LEU A 6 -4.35 -12.12 2.16
C LEU A 6 -5.50 -12.95 1.56
N ASN A 7 -5.48 -13.15 0.25
CA ASN A 7 -6.42 -14.02 -0.45
C ASN A 7 -5.64 -15.11 -1.20
N SER A 8 -5.56 -16.29 -0.60
CA SER A 8 -4.82 -17.42 -1.16
C SER A 8 -5.39 -17.93 -2.47
N ALA A 9 -6.72 -17.93 -2.61
CA ALA A 9 -7.39 -18.41 -3.83
C ALA A 9 -7.08 -17.56 -5.05
N LYS A 10 -6.84 -16.25 -4.85
CA LYS A 10 -6.48 -15.31 -5.92
C LYS A 10 -4.99 -15.06 -6.00
N ALA A 11 -4.20 -15.71 -5.15
CA ALA A 11 -2.75 -15.53 -5.04
C ALA A 11 -2.36 -14.05 -4.95
N ALA A 12 -3.07 -13.29 -4.08
CA ALA A 12 -2.90 -11.86 -3.99
C ALA A 12 -3.08 -11.35 -2.57
N LEU A 13 -2.45 -10.21 -2.29
CA LEU A 13 -2.65 -9.41 -1.09
C LEU A 13 -3.53 -8.22 -1.44
N PHE A 14 -4.63 -8.04 -0.72
CA PHE A 14 -5.49 -6.86 -0.89
C PHE A 14 -5.09 -5.79 0.11
N VAL A 15 -4.91 -4.58 -0.38
CA VAL A 15 -4.51 -3.43 0.40
C VAL A 15 -5.65 -2.42 0.37
N ASP A 16 -6.20 -2.11 1.53
CA ASP A 16 -7.25 -1.10 1.68
C ASP A 16 -6.67 0.13 2.37
N ALA A 17 -7.00 1.31 1.87
CA ALA A 17 -6.62 2.58 2.45
C ALA A 17 -7.85 3.43 2.70
N ALA A 18 -7.95 4.01 3.89
CA ALA A 18 -9.04 4.90 4.25
C ALA A 18 -8.47 6.20 4.82
N ALA A 19 -9.02 7.33 4.35
CA ALA A 19 -8.68 8.64 4.87
C ALA A 19 -9.28 8.84 6.26
N GLN A 20 -8.63 9.64 7.09
CA GLN A 20 -9.17 10.01 8.39
C GLN A 20 -10.34 10.96 8.19
N SER A 21 -11.51 10.61 8.74
CA SER A 21 -12.75 11.39 8.62
C SER A 21 -13.11 12.13 9.91
N GLY A 22 -12.36 11.89 10.99
CA GLY A 22 -12.59 12.52 12.29
C GLY A 22 -11.59 11.98 13.30
N ASP A 23 -11.73 12.37 14.57
CA ASP A 23 -10.84 11.88 15.62
C ASP A 23 -11.08 10.39 15.82
N LYS A 24 -10.05 9.57 15.57
CA LYS A 24 -10.09 8.10 15.65
C LYS A 24 -11.13 7.45 14.72
N GLN A 25 -11.55 8.16 13.66
CA GLN A 25 -12.49 7.64 12.66
C GLN A 25 -11.86 7.68 11.27
N PHE A 26 -12.22 6.67 10.44
CA PHE A 26 -11.73 6.54 9.09
C PHE A 26 -12.90 6.28 8.13
N ASP A 27 -12.78 6.83 6.94
CA ASP A 27 -13.82 6.76 5.91
C ASP A 27 -13.70 5.46 5.12
N TRP A 28 -14.12 4.35 5.73
CA TRP A 28 -14.07 3.04 5.09
C TRP A 28 -15.07 2.88 3.94
N ASP A 29 -16.13 3.70 3.91
CA ASP A 29 -17.10 3.67 2.82
C ASP A 29 -16.49 4.16 1.50
N HIS A 30 -15.46 5.00 1.57
CA HIS A 30 -14.73 5.52 0.41
C HIS A 30 -13.30 5.02 0.37
N LYS A 31 -13.07 3.83 0.90
CA LYS A 31 -11.72 3.23 0.89
C LYS A 31 -11.22 3.00 -0.53
N ILE A 32 -9.91 3.01 -0.68
CA ILE A 32 -9.23 2.62 -1.90
C ILE A 32 -8.69 1.21 -1.71
N THR A 33 -9.00 0.31 -2.63
CA THR A 33 -8.52 -1.07 -2.57
C THR A 33 -7.60 -1.33 -3.76
N MET A 34 -6.42 -1.90 -3.48
CA MET A 34 -5.50 -2.40 -4.50
C MET A 34 -5.25 -3.90 -4.29
N LYS A 35 -5.07 -4.60 -5.38
CA LYS A 35 -4.67 -6.01 -5.39
C LYS A 35 -3.19 -6.09 -5.74
N TRP A 36 -2.37 -6.64 -4.83
CA TRP A 36 -0.94 -6.81 -5.04
C TRP A 36 -0.60 -8.26 -5.31
N GLY A 37 0.08 -8.50 -6.43
CA GLY A 37 0.70 -9.79 -6.70
C GLY A 37 2.10 -9.86 -6.10
N LEU A 38 2.79 -10.98 -6.35
CA LEU A 38 4.14 -11.19 -5.81
C LEU A 38 5.13 -10.12 -6.25
N SER A 39 5.08 -9.69 -7.51
CA SER A 39 6.01 -8.67 -8.01
C SER A 39 5.78 -7.32 -7.33
N ASP A 40 4.52 -6.97 -7.06
CA ASP A 40 4.19 -5.74 -6.34
C ASP A 40 4.72 -5.77 -4.91
N ILE A 41 4.49 -6.87 -4.21
CA ILE A 41 4.98 -7.06 -2.84
C ILE A 41 6.51 -7.01 -2.82
N GLY A 42 7.15 -7.64 -3.79
CA GLY A 42 8.61 -7.62 -3.91
C GLY A 42 9.17 -6.21 -4.08
N SER A 43 8.52 -5.39 -4.89
CA SER A 43 8.93 -3.99 -5.08
C SER A 43 8.85 -3.19 -3.78
N VAL A 44 7.76 -3.35 -3.03
CA VAL A 44 7.59 -2.65 -1.75
C VAL A 44 8.61 -3.14 -0.73
N LEU A 45 8.83 -4.46 -0.65
CA LEU A 45 9.85 -5.03 0.23
C LEU A 45 11.24 -4.50 -0.10
N ALA A 46 11.60 -4.43 -1.37
CA ALA A 46 12.91 -3.92 -1.79
C ALA A 46 13.13 -2.48 -1.31
N ALA A 47 12.09 -1.64 -1.38
CA ALA A 47 12.16 -0.28 -0.87
C ALA A 47 12.29 -0.25 0.66
N LEU A 48 11.51 -1.06 1.37
CA LEU A 48 11.58 -1.15 2.83
C LEU A 48 12.93 -1.67 3.33
N GLN A 49 13.56 -2.55 2.57
CA GLN A 49 14.88 -3.10 2.90
C GLN A 49 16.04 -2.20 2.45
N GLY A 50 15.73 -1.05 1.87
CA GLY A 50 16.74 -0.11 1.41
C GLY A 50 17.48 -0.51 0.13
N ARG A 51 16.96 -1.51 -0.60
CA ARG A 51 17.57 -1.97 -1.85
C ARG A 51 17.30 -1.03 -3.02
N GLN A 52 16.23 -0.25 -2.90
CA GLN A 52 15.87 0.79 -3.86
C GLN A 52 15.26 1.98 -3.12
N PRO A 53 15.35 3.21 -3.68
CA PRO A 53 14.95 4.42 -2.95
C PRO A 53 13.44 4.59 -2.80
N GLN A 54 12.66 3.90 -3.62
CA GLN A 54 11.21 4.03 -3.63
C GLN A 54 10.56 2.82 -4.26
N ALA A 55 9.27 2.64 -4.00
CA ALA A 55 8.44 1.69 -4.72
C ALA A 55 7.28 2.44 -5.36
N LYS A 56 6.99 2.17 -6.62
CA LYS A 56 5.86 2.74 -7.35
C LYS A 56 5.12 1.62 -8.05
N LEU A 57 3.83 1.50 -7.75
CA LEU A 57 2.96 0.52 -8.37
C LEU A 57 1.86 1.24 -9.12
N PHE A 58 1.51 0.74 -10.30
CA PHE A 58 0.42 1.28 -11.09
C PHE A 58 -0.39 0.13 -11.67
N HIS A 59 -1.69 0.14 -11.39
CA HIS A 59 -2.62 -0.85 -11.91
C HIS A 59 -3.73 -0.15 -12.68
N GLN A 60 -3.99 -0.64 -13.88
CA GLN A 60 -5.04 -0.11 -14.74
C GLN A 60 -6.07 -1.20 -15.01
N THR A 61 -7.34 -0.88 -14.79
CA THR A 61 -8.47 -1.74 -15.12
C THR A 61 -9.48 -0.94 -15.92
N ASP A 62 -10.52 -1.60 -16.43
CA ASP A 62 -11.60 -0.92 -17.14
C ASP A 62 -12.36 0.06 -16.25
N LYS A 63 -12.33 -0.15 -14.94
CA LYS A 63 -13.08 0.66 -13.97
C LYS A 63 -12.29 1.80 -13.39
N ALA A 64 -10.98 1.64 -13.21
CA ALA A 64 -10.17 2.63 -12.52
C ALA A 64 -8.68 2.42 -12.75
N ASN A 65 -7.92 3.50 -12.52
CA ASN A 65 -6.48 3.46 -12.39
C ASN A 65 -6.13 3.61 -10.92
N SER A 66 -5.24 2.76 -10.41
CA SER A 66 -4.77 2.80 -9.02
C SER A 66 -3.27 2.89 -8.99
N ALA A 67 -2.73 3.68 -8.06
CA ALA A 67 -1.31 3.85 -7.89
C ALA A 67 -0.94 3.79 -6.41
N PHE A 68 0.24 3.26 -6.14
CA PHE A 68 0.81 3.22 -4.80
C PHE A 68 2.26 3.69 -4.88
N GLU A 69 2.65 4.53 -3.95
CA GLU A 69 4.04 4.98 -3.81
C GLU A 69 4.49 4.87 -2.37
N LEU A 70 5.69 4.34 -2.18
CA LEU A 70 6.41 4.38 -0.91
C LEU A 70 7.72 5.11 -1.19
N THR A 71 7.93 6.25 -0.54
CA THR A 71 9.12 7.08 -0.75
C THR A 71 9.76 7.45 0.58
N LEU A 72 11.06 7.72 0.54
CA LEU A 72 11.78 8.26 1.70
C LEU A 72 11.43 9.73 1.91
N ARG A 73 11.33 10.13 3.17
CA ARG A 73 11.12 11.53 3.57
C ARG A 73 12.43 12.17 3.97
N ASP A 74 12.41 13.53 3.99
CA ASP A 74 13.52 14.33 4.46
C ASP A 74 13.67 14.31 5.99
N ASP A 75 12.69 13.78 6.70
CA ASP A 75 12.73 13.62 8.16
C ASP A 75 12.89 12.16 8.54
N PRO A 76 14.14 11.62 8.54
CA PRO A 76 14.36 10.20 8.77
C PRO A 76 14.23 9.77 10.24
N GLU A 77 14.10 10.70 11.18
CA GLU A 77 14.09 10.35 12.60
C GLU A 77 12.71 9.89 13.10
N ARG A 78 11.64 10.53 12.63
CA ARG A 78 10.26 10.22 13.09
C ARG A 78 9.54 9.28 12.17
N ALA A 79 9.44 9.65 10.91
CA ALA A 79 8.71 8.88 9.92
C ALA A 79 9.51 8.93 8.62
N PRO A 80 10.41 7.95 8.42
CA PRO A 80 11.33 7.98 7.27
C PRO A 80 10.64 7.75 5.94
N TYR A 81 9.39 7.26 5.94
CA TYR A 81 8.67 6.95 4.71
C TYR A 81 7.35 7.68 4.63
N VAL A 82 6.93 7.98 3.41
CA VAL A 82 5.55 8.37 3.09
C VAL A 82 4.96 7.32 2.17
N VAL A 83 3.76 6.84 2.53
CA VAL A 83 2.96 5.97 1.68
C VAL A 83 1.84 6.80 1.08
N SER A 84 1.61 6.66 -0.21
CA SER A 84 0.54 7.31 -0.93
C SER A 84 -0.18 6.29 -1.79
N ILE A 85 -1.50 6.23 -1.69
CA ILE A 85 -2.31 5.36 -2.53
C ILE A 85 -3.42 6.20 -3.14
N SER A 86 -3.67 6.02 -4.44
CA SER A 86 -4.66 6.81 -5.17
C SER A 86 -5.48 5.94 -6.10
N ARG A 87 -6.68 6.41 -6.42
CA ARG A 87 -7.56 5.78 -7.39
C ARG A 87 -8.28 6.86 -8.20
N GLN A 88 -8.24 6.74 -9.52
CA GLN A 88 -9.04 7.55 -10.43
C GLN A 88 -10.06 6.66 -11.13
N ASP A 89 -11.34 6.97 -10.94
CA ASP A 89 -12.42 6.22 -11.58
C ASP A 89 -12.51 6.59 -13.06
N ALA A 90 -12.70 5.57 -13.91
CA ALA A 90 -12.78 5.77 -15.35
C ALA A 90 -14.06 6.48 -15.79
N SER A 91 -15.16 6.28 -15.04
CA SER A 91 -16.48 6.80 -15.41
C SER A 91 -16.56 8.32 -15.33
N ASP A 92 -16.09 8.93 -14.25
CA ASP A 92 -16.22 10.36 -13.98
C ASP A 92 -14.87 11.05 -13.76
N LYS A 93 -13.78 10.29 -13.83
CA LYS A 93 -12.41 10.75 -13.61
C LYS A 93 -12.16 11.35 -12.23
N SER A 94 -13.02 11.05 -11.25
CA SER A 94 -12.81 11.49 -9.89
C SER A 94 -11.55 10.83 -9.32
N LEU A 95 -10.75 11.63 -8.61
CA LEU A 95 -9.50 11.16 -8.00
C LEU A 95 -9.64 11.16 -6.49
N ARG A 96 -9.29 10.03 -5.88
CA ARG A 96 -9.16 9.90 -4.43
C ARG A 96 -7.71 9.56 -4.09
N LYS A 97 -7.21 10.12 -3.00
CA LYS A 97 -5.85 9.89 -2.57
C LYS A 97 -5.77 9.84 -1.06
N VAL A 98 -5.03 8.86 -0.54
CA VAL A 98 -4.71 8.73 0.87
C VAL A 98 -3.20 8.74 1.01
N SER A 99 -2.67 9.61 1.86
CA SER A 99 -1.24 9.67 2.15
C SER A 99 -1.04 9.62 3.65
N LEU A 100 -0.03 8.87 4.08
CA LEU A 100 0.31 8.79 5.50
C LEU A 100 1.81 8.57 5.68
N PRO A 101 2.38 9.13 6.77
CA PRO A 101 3.75 8.86 7.15
C PRO A 101 3.85 7.47 7.80
N ILE A 102 4.99 6.83 7.61
CA ILE A 102 5.29 5.52 8.20
C ILE A 102 6.53 5.67 9.07
N THR A 103 6.42 5.31 10.35
CA THR A 103 7.54 5.33 11.29
C THR A 103 8.47 4.14 11.03
N HIS A 104 9.66 4.17 11.64
CA HIS A 104 10.59 3.04 11.59
C HIS A 104 9.95 1.75 12.11
N GLY A 105 9.24 1.84 13.24
CA GLY A 105 8.57 0.69 13.83
C GLY A 105 7.47 0.13 12.94
N GLU A 106 6.66 1.01 12.38
CA GLU A 106 5.61 0.61 11.44
C GLU A 106 6.18 -0.03 10.18
N ALA A 107 7.28 0.52 9.66
CA ALA A 107 7.96 -0.05 8.50
C ALA A 107 8.51 -1.45 8.79
N ALA A 108 9.08 -1.67 9.99
CA ALA A 108 9.57 -2.98 10.40
C ALA A 108 8.44 -4.00 10.48
N VAL A 109 7.30 -3.62 11.06
CA VAL A 109 6.12 -4.51 11.13
C VAL A 109 5.58 -4.81 9.73
N LEU A 110 5.50 -3.80 8.89
CA LEU A 110 5.04 -3.96 7.50
C LEU A 110 5.97 -4.92 6.73
N GLU A 111 7.29 -4.77 6.89
CA GLU A 111 8.25 -5.67 6.24
C GLU A 111 8.01 -7.13 6.62
N VAL A 112 7.85 -7.40 7.92
CA VAL A 112 7.57 -8.77 8.38
C VAL A 112 6.25 -9.28 7.81
N ALA A 113 5.20 -8.47 7.83
CA ALA A 113 3.89 -8.86 7.30
C ALA A 113 3.96 -9.20 5.82
N LEU A 114 4.68 -8.40 5.03
CA LEU A 114 4.84 -8.64 3.60
C LEU A 114 5.67 -9.89 3.32
N ARG A 115 6.69 -10.16 4.13
CA ARG A 115 7.49 -11.39 4.02
C ARG A 115 6.64 -12.63 4.28
N VAL A 116 5.77 -12.60 5.28
CA VAL A 116 4.83 -13.68 5.55
C VAL A 116 3.85 -13.85 4.39
N ALA A 117 3.35 -12.76 3.83
CA ALA A 117 2.46 -12.80 2.67
C ALA A 117 3.14 -13.49 1.48
N VAL A 118 4.39 -13.15 1.18
CA VAL A 118 5.17 -13.80 0.11
C VAL A 118 5.26 -15.31 0.36
N SER A 119 5.62 -15.70 1.58
CA SER A 119 5.75 -17.11 1.95
C SER A 119 4.43 -17.87 1.70
N ARG A 120 3.31 -17.30 2.11
CA ARG A 120 2.00 -17.93 1.93
C ARG A 120 1.56 -17.98 0.47
N LEU A 121 1.84 -16.93 -0.32
CA LEU A 121 1.44 -16.88 -1.73
C LEU A 121 2.22 -17.87 -2.58
N ILE A 122 3.48 -18.15 -2.24
CA ILE A 122 4.28 -19.15 -2.96
C ILE A 122 4.18 -20.56 -2.37
N GLY A 123 3.41 -20.73 -1.29
CA GLY A 123 3.13 -22.04 -0.72
C GLY A 123 4.20 -22.61 0.22
N TRP A 124 5.02 -21.76 0.78
CA TRP A 124 6.07 -22.18 1.73
C TRP A 124 5.58 -22.13 3.17
#